data_86fc342bf5b694357617edd20c6bf5d1
#
_entry.id   86fc342bf5b694357617edd20c6bf5d1
#
_cell.length_a   1.000
_cell.length_b   1.000
_cell.length_c   1.000
_cell.angle_alpha   90.00
_cell.angle_beta   90.00
_cell.angle_gamma   90.00
#
_symmetry.space_group_name_H-M   'P 1'
#
loop_
_entity.id
_entity.type
_entity.pdbx_description
1 polymer ?
#
loop_
_entity_poly.entity_id
_entity_poly.type
_entity_poly.pdbx_seq_one_letter_code
_entity_poly.pdbx_strand_id
1 'polypeptide(L)'
;SGTSSATSAAELAARLEGLPSNSDDVNTFAKVVSKHLKVSAKHISTASGKTYTINNLPDGYYFIKDATDIMPEGATYSRYMLNIVRSLTIEAKDTTVTLDKEIQHNETGEWGVVGDNQIGDTVKFRTITTVPDTTGYTDYTYEIHDTMSPELTSKVKTAADITIKVNDSTVLDAAYYSVTVDPTNSNKFTVSVKIIDAVKAGVLHANDKLYTYYTGV
;
A
#
# COMPACT_ATOMS: atom_id res chain seq x y z
N SER A 1 -4.03 -22.39 10.90
CA SER A 1 -3.43 -22.54 12.23
C SER A 1 -2.07 -23.19 12.09
N GLY A 2 -1.03 -22.39 11.85
CA GLY A 2 0.35 -22.86 11.86
C GLY A 2 0.81 -23.03 13.30
N THR A 3 0.63 -24.20 13.88
CA THR A 3 1.32 -24.58 15.11
C THR A 3 2.74 -24.89 14.74
N SER A 4 3.70 -24.07 15.20
CA SER A 4 5.11 -24.44 15.15
C SER A 4 5.29 -25.71 16.00
N SER A 5 5.80 -26.78 15.40
CA SER A 5 6.21 -27.98 16.14
C SER A 5 7.57 -27.81 16.83
N ALA A 6 8.13 -26.61 16.87
CA ALA A 6 9.35 -26.30 17.59
C ALA A 6 9.09 -26.32 19.10
N THR A 7 9.89 -27.09 19.83
CA THR A 7 9.74 -27.27 21.28
C THR A 7 10.63 -26.34 22.09
N SER A 8 11.53 -25.60 21.42
CA SER A 8 12.45 -24.65 22.06
C SER A 8 12.74 -23.44 21.17
N ALA A 9 13.18 -22.35 21.79
CA ALA A 9 13.63 -21.16 21.08
C ALA A 9 14.85 -21.45 20.17
N ALA A 10 15.75 -22.34 20.59
CA ALA A 10 16.92 -22.75 19.80
C ALA A 10 16.50 -23.49 18.52
N GLU A 11 15.54 -24.42 18.63
CA GLU A 11 15.01 -25.14 17.48
C GLU A 11 14.29 -24.20 16.50
N LEU A 12 13.57 -23.22 17.02
CA LEU A 12 12.93 -22.21 16.22
C LEU A 12 13.94 -21.33 15.49
N ALA A 13 15.00 -20.89 16.19
CA ALA A 13 16.10 -20.13 15.61
C ALA A 13 16.78 -20.90 14.47
N ALA A 14 17.06 -22.21 14.67
CA ALA A 14 17.64 -23.05 13.64
C ALA A 14 16.77 -23.21 12.38
N ARG A 15 15.45 -23.19 12.52
CA ARG A 15 14.52 -23.21 11.37
C ARG A 15 14.47 -21.89 10.59
N LEU A 16 14.76 -20.79 11.25
CA LEU A 16 14.83 -19.46 10.61
C LEU A 16 16.21 -19.20 10.00
N GLU A 17 17.22 -19.96 10.41
CA GLU A 17 18.59 -19.86 9.91
C GLU A 17 18.62 -20.17 8.42
N GLY A 18 19.25 -19.29 7.64
CA GLY A 18 19.36 -19.44 6.19
C GLY A 18 18.13 -19.00 5.38
N LEU A 19 17.01 -18.64 6.04
CA LEU A 19 15.87 -18.05 5.31
C LEU A 19 16.13 -16.56 5.05
N PRO A 20 15.87 -16.07 3.83
CA PRO A 20 15.91 -14.63 3.56
C PRO A 20 14.89 -13.91 4.44
N SER A 21 15.29 -12.78 5.04
CA SER A 21 14.45 -12.00 5.99
C SER A 21 13.12 -11.51 5.39
N ASN A 22 13.01 -11.49 4.07
CA ASN A 22 11.83 -11.10 3.31
C ASN A 22 11.10 -12.28 2.65
N SER A 23 11.44 -13.54 2.99
CA SER A 23 10.75 -14.71 2.46
C SER A 23 9.31 -14.82 3.01
N ASP A 24 8.42 -15.46 2.26
CA ASP A 24 7.03 -15.69 2.66
C ASP A 24 6.94 -16.49 3.97
N ASP A 25 7.86 -17.42 4.20
CA ASP A 25 7.92 -18.21 5.44
C ASP A 25 8.27 -17.34 6.65
N VAL A 26 9.28 -16.46 6.53
CA VAL A 26 9.66 -15.51 7.58
C VAL A 26 8.54 -14.50 7.83
N ASN A 27 7.90 -13.99 6.79
CA ASN A 27 6.78 -13.07 6.90
C ASN A 27 5.55 -13.72 7.58
N THR A 28 5.23 -14.96 7.20
CA THR A 28 4.16 -15.75 7.84
C THR A 28 4.46 -15.97 9.31
N PHE A 29 5.70 -16.33 9.64
CA PHE A 29 6.15 -16.49 11.01
C PHE A 29 6.07 -15.19 11.81
N ALA A 30 6.55 -14.08 11.25
CA ALA A 30 6.47 -12.75 11.86
C ALA A 30 5.01 -12.33 12.16
N LYS A 31 4.08 -12.67 11.26
CA LYS A 31 2.64 -12.43 11.45
C LYS A 31 2.06 -13.22 12.63
N VAL A 32 2.51 -14.45 12.86
CA VAL A 32 2.10 -15.26 14.01
C VAL A 32 2.70 -14.68 15.29
N VAL A 33 4.01 -14.42 15.31
CA VAL A 33 4.72 -13.86 16.48
C VAL A 33 4.12 -12.53 16.92
N SER A 34 3.73 -11.68 15.98
CA SER A 34 3.13 -10.36 16.28
C SER A 34 1.87 -10.44 17.15
N LYS A 35 1.16 -11.57 17.14
CA LYS A 35 -0.06 -11.80 17.93
C LYS A 35 0.23 -12.35 19.35
N HIS A 36 1.47 -12.73 19.64
CA HIS A 36 1.88 -13.36 20.88
C HIS A 36 2.98 -12.61 21.63
N LEU A 37 3.12 -11.31 21.33
CA LEU A 37 4.12 -10.46 22.00
C LEU A 37 3.79 -10.32 23.49
N LYS A 38 4.85 -10.35 24.32
CA LYS A 38 4.71 -10.04 25.75
C LYS A 38 4.55 -8.54 25.92
N VAL A 39 3.64 -8.13 26.81
CA VAL A 39 3.39 -6.71 27.13
C VAL A 39 4.65 -6.02 27.69
N SER A 40 5.57 -6.78 28.27
CA SER A 40 6.84 -6.30 28.82
C SER A 40 8.00 -6.31 27.81
N ALA A 41 7.75 -6.54 26.54
CA ALA A 41 8.81 -6.49 25.52
C ALA A 41 9.38 -5.09 25.44
N LYS A 42 10.66 -4.95 25.82
CA LYS A 42 11.38 -3.69 25.81
C LYS A 42 11.85 -3.36 24.40
N HIS A 43 11.53 -2.19 23.95
CA HIS A 43 12.27 -1.56 22.88
C HIS A 43 12.61 -0.15 23.30
N ILE A 44 13.79 0.29 22.96
CA ILE A 44 14.22 1.68 23.11
C ILE A 44 14.83 2.03 21.77
N SER A 45 14.13 2.83 20.99
CA SER A 45 14.70 3.42 19.79
C SER A 45 14.83 4.92 19.96
N THR A 46 15.91 5.49 19.45
CA THR A 46 16.02 6.92 19.19
C THR A 46 15.84 7.14 17.70
N ALA A 47 14.96 8.04 17.31
CA ALA A 47 14.73 8.39 15.92
C ALA A 47 15.55 9.63 15.55
N SER A 48 16.19 9.57 14.38
CA SER A 48 16.80 10.73 13.73
C SER A 48 16.36 10.71 12.26
N GLY A 49 15.42 11.56 11.90
CA GLY A 49 14.77 11.50 10.60
C GLY A 49 14.04 10.17 10.41
N LYS A 50 14.41 9.42 9.35
CA LYS A 50 13.87 8.09 9.05
C LYS A 50 14.68 6.94 9.65
N THR A 51 15.73 7.23 10.41
CA THR A 51 16.62 6.22 11.01
C THR A 51 16.24 5.99 12.47
N TYR A 52 16.00 4.74 12.82
CA TYR A 52 15.76 4.30 14.20
C TYR A 52 16.96 3.52 14.69
N THR A 53 17.45 3.87 15.87
CA THR A 53 18.60 3.21 16.48
C THR A 53 18.19 2.51 17.77
N ILE A 54 18.47 1.22 17.87
CA ILE A 54 18.31 0.42 19.08
C ILE A 54 19.69 -0.09 19.46
N ASN A 55 20.14 0.31 20.65
CA ASN A 55 21.47 0.00 21.15
C ASN A 55 21.44 -1.19 22.13
N ASN A 56 22.61 -1.82 22.32
CA ASN A 56 22.84 -2.85 23.33
C ASN A 56 21.95 -4.11 23.18
N LEU A 57 21.64 -4.50 21.94
CA LEU A 57 21.00 -5.77 21.68
C LEU A 57 22.07 -6.89 21.68
N PRO A 58 21.94 -7.95 22.52
CA PRO A 58 22.74 -9.16 22.38
C PRO A 58 22.53 -9.83 21.04
N ASP A 59 23.47 -10.68 20.62
CA ASP A 59 23.28 -11.50 19.43
C ASP A 59 22.02 -12.36 19.56
N GLY A 60 21.21 -12.44 18.51
CA GLY A 60 19.97 -13.20 18.54
C GLY A 60 18.95 -12.85 17.46
N TYR A 61 17.80 -13.49 17.53
CA TYR A 61 16.66 -13.20 16.67
C TYR A 61 15.76 -12.17 17.31
N TYR A 62 15.46 -11.12 16.55
CA TYR A 62 14.64 -10.00 16.97
C TYR A 62 13.45 -9.81 16.07
N PHE A 63 12.29 -9.63 16.66
CA PHE A 63 11.10 -9.15 15.99
C PHE A 63 10.99 -7.64 16.20
N ILE A 64 11.08 -6.89 15.12
CA ILE A 64 10.98 -5.44 15.10
C ILE A 64 9.70 -5.06 14.37
N LYS A 65 8.88 -4.27 15.00
CA LYS A 65 7.67 -3.69 14.41
C LYS A 65 7.53 -2.22 14.80
N ASP A 66 6.80 -1.48 14.03
CA ASP A 66 6.34 -0.16 14.46
C ASP A 66 5.48 -0.31 15.73
N ALA A 67 5.69 0.57 16.71
CA ALA A 67 4.96 0.57 17.97
C ALA A 67 3.66 1.37 17.91
N THR A 68 3.39 2.05 16.83
CA THR A 68 2.22 2.92 16.65
C THR A 68 0.96 2.06 16.60
N ASP A 69 0.06 2.23 17.57
CA ASP A 69 -1.23 1.56 17.59
C ASP A 69 -2.25 2.22 16.64
N ILE A 70 -1.98 3.46 16.22
CA ILE A 70 -2.81 4.25 15.31
C ILE A 70 -1.95 4.60 14.11
N MET A 71 -2.25 3.97 12.98
CA MET A 71 -1.62 4.29 11.71
C MET A 71 -2.33 5.47 11.06
N PRO A 72 -1.61 6.46 10.51
CA PRO A 72 -2.22 7.43 9.61
C PRO A 72 -2.92 6.71 8.44
N GLU A 73 -4.02 7.28 7.97
CA GLU A 73 -4.71 6.77 6.79
C GLU A 73 -3.74 6.69 5.60
N GLY A 74 -3.75 5.55 4.90
CA GLY A 74 -2.85 5.31 3.77
C GLY A 74 -1.40 4.96 4.12
N ALA A 75 -1.02 4.85 5.41
CA ALA A 75 0.32 4.45 5.81
C ALA A 75 0.45 2.92 5.98
N THR A 76 1.62 2.40 5.63
CA THR A 76 2.02 1.02 5.89
C THR A 76 3.14 0.98 6.91
N TYR A 77 3.20 -0.08 7.72
CA TYR A 77 4.29 -0.27 8.67
C TYR A 77 5.10 -1.52 8.33
N SER A 78 6.38 -1.44 8.65
CA SER A 78 7.31 -2.52 8.43
C SER A 78 7.35 -3.49 9.62
N ARG A 79 7.48 -4.78 9.31
CA ARG A 79 7.76 -5.84 10.28
C ARG A 79 8.99 -6.60 9.82
N TYR A 80 9.90 -6.81 10.73
CA TYR A 80 11.13 -7.53 10.43
C TYR A 80 11.38 -8.64 11.46
N MET A 81 11.80 -9.80 10.98
CA MET A 81 12.45 -10.82 11.77
C MET A 81 13.91 -10.87 11.36
N LEU A 82 14.77 -10.52 12.27
CA LEU A 82 16.19 -10.35 11.97
C LEU A 82 17.04 -11.20 12.92
N ASN A 83 18.03 -11.86 12.33
CA ASN A 83 19.14 -12.44 13.08
C ASN A 83 20.23 -11.36 13.20
N ILE A 84 20.46 -10.87 14.41
CA ILE A 84 21.45 -9.84 14.70
C ILE A 84 22.66 -10.49 15.34
N VAL A 85 23.77 -10.53 14.61
CA VAL A 85 25.08 -11.03 15.08
C VAL A 85 26.06 -9.88 15.26
N ARG A 86 25.74 -8.70 14.70
CA ARG A 86 26.52 -7.46 14.77
C ARG A 86 25.58 -6.26 14.59
N SER A 87 26.15 -5.06 14.60
CA SER A 87 25.36 -3.87 14.23
C SER A 87 24.73 -4.01 12.84
N LEU A 88 23.44 -3.78 12.77
CA LEU A 88 22.65 -3.81 11.53
C LEU A 88 21.90 -2.49 11.40
N THR A 89 21.97 -1.88 10.23
CA THR A 89 21.11 -0.74 9.89
C THR A 89 19.93 -1.23 9.07
N ILE A 90 18.72 -0.90 9.50
CA ILE A 90 17.49 -1.15 8.78
C ILE A 90 16.86 0.18 8.42
N GLU A 91 16.43 0.32 7.19
CA GLU A 91 15.55 1.42 6.80
C GLU A 91 14.10 0.99 6.98
N ALA A 92 13.34 1.75 7.75
CA ALA A 92 11.91 1.55 7.83
C ALA A 92 11.31 1.86 6.45
N LYS A 93 10.60 0.91 5.88
CA LYS A 93 9.84 1.10 4.66
C LYS A 93 8.49 1.70 5.02
N ASP A 94 8.51 3.00 5.21
CA ASP A 94 7.33 3.79 5.49
C ASP A 94 6.88 4.44 4.17
N THR A 95 5.79 3.91 3.60
CA THR A 95 5.21 4.44 2.37
C THR A 95 3.85 5.05 2.71
N THR A 96 3.76 6.36 2.62
CA THR A 96 2.48 7.06 2.67
C THR A 96 1.91 7.12 1.25
N VAL A 97 0.72 6.59 1.06
CA VAL A 97 -0.01 6.73 -0.19
C VAL A 97 -0.56 8.15 -0.27
N THR A 98 -0.20 8.87 -1.33
CA THR A 98 -0.77 10.19 -1.65
C THR A 98 -1.78 10.04 -2.77
N LEU A 99 -2.75 10.94 -2.83
CA LEU A 99 -3.71 11.05 -3.93
C LEU A 99 -3.77 12.50 -4.37
N ASP A 100 -3.46 12.73 -5.64
CA ASP A 100 -3.69 14.00 -6.33
C ASP A 100 -4.82 13.79 -7.33
N LYS A 101 -5.70 14.79 -7.48
CA LYS A 101 -6.79 14.78 -8.47
C LYS A 101 -6.63 15.97 -9.40
N GLU A 102 -6.69 15.69 -10.70
CA GLU A 102 -6.55 16.69 -11.75
C GLU A 102 -7.70 16.61 -12.74
N ILE A 103 -7.92 17.73 -13.40
CA ILE A 103 -8.90 17.94 -14.46
C ILE A 103 -8.17 18.34 -15.74
N GLN A 104 -8.61 17.84 -16.90
CA GLN A 104 -8.02 18.23 -18.17
C GLN A 104 -8.67 19.51 -18.70
N HIS A 105 -7.86 20.50 -19.03
CA HIS A 105 -8.28 21.71 -19.71
C HIS A 105 -8.74 21.40 -21.14
N ASN A 106 -9.91 21.89 -21.53
CA ASN A 106 -10.44 21.66 -22.87
C ASN A 106 -9.63 22.36 -23.94
N GLU A 107 -9.17 23.60 -23.69
CA GLU A 107 -8.45 24.41 -24.66
C GLU A 107 -7.04 23.93 -24.92
N THR A 108 -6.30 23.59 -23.85
CA THR A 108 -4.87 23.22 -23.94
C THR A 108 -4.62 21.72 -23.93
N GLY A 109 -5.55 20.94 -23.37
CA GLY A 109 -5.35 19.51 -23.09
C GLY A 109 -4.42 19.23 -21.91
N GLU A 110 -3.93 20.25 -21.22
CA GLU A 110 -3.08 20.12 -20.05
C GLU A 110 -3.87 19.67 -18.82
N TRP A 111 -3.20 19.04 -17.87
CA TRP A 111 -3.78 18.61 -16.60
C TRP A 111 -3.48 19.61 -15.50
N GLY A 112 -4.47 19.92 -14.68
CA GLY A 112 -4.33 20.84 -13.57
C GLY A 112 -5.41 20.65 -12.50
N VAL A 113 -5.33 21.44 -11.45
CA VAL A 113 -6.30 21.40 -10.33
C VAL A 113 -7.58 22.18 -10.62
N VAL A 114 -7.57 23.00 -11.66
CA VAL A 114 -8.71 23.80 -12.14
C VAL A 114 -8.94 23.50 -13.61
N GLY A 115 -10.19 23.40 -14.04
CA GLY A 115 -10.57 23.23 -15.46
C GLY A 115 -11.20 24.48 -16.05
N ASP A 116 -11.32 24.51 -17.39
CA ASP A 116 -11.94 25.53 -18.21
C ASP A 116 -13.22 25.04 -18.91
N ASN A 117 -13.82 23.96 -18.36
CA ASN A 117 -14.95 23.26 -18.95
C ASN A 117 -16.25 24.11 -18.87
N GLN A 118 -17.08 24.01 -19.88
CA GLN A 118 -18.39 24.68 -19.98
C GLN A 118 -19.52 23.69 -19.71
N ILE A 119 -20.72 24.21 -19.45
CA ILE A 119 -21.91 23.38 -19.25
C ILE A 119 -22.19 22.55 -20.51
N GLY A 120 -22.29 21.23 -20.32
CA GLY A 120 -22.49 20.25 -21.38
C GLY A 120 -21.22 19.62 -21.93
N ASP A 121 -20.05 20.10 -21.52
CA ASP A 121 -18.78 19.47 -21.88
C ASP A 121 -18.58 18.14 -21.21
N THR A 122 -17.81 17.27 -21.85
CA THR A 122 -17.26 16.07 -21.19
C THR A 122 -16.00 16.46 -20.42
N VAL A 123 -16.11 16.46 -19.12
CA VAL A 123 -15.02 16.77 -18.21
C VAL A 123 -14.20 15.50 -17.97
N LYS A 124 -12.90 15.58 -18.22
CA LYS A 124 -11.97 14.48 -18.00
C LYS A 124 -11.22 14.68 -16.70
N PHE A 125 -11.19 13.65 -15.89
CA PHE A 125 -10.49 13.60 -14.60
C PHE A 125 -9.40 12.56 -14.62
N ARG A 126 -8.37 12.78 -13.84
CA ARG A 126 -7.46 11.73 -13.41
C ARG A 126 -7.12 11.86 -11.94
N THR A 127 -6.94 10.73 -11.27
CA THR A 127 -6.27 10.68 -9.98
C THR A 127 -4.88 10.08 -10.15
N ILE A 128 -3.94 10.55 -9.35
CA ILE A 128 -2.55 10.08 -9.34
C ILE A 128 -2.25 9.58 -7.93
N THR A 129 -1.96 8.29 -7.81
CA THR A 129 -1.62 7.67 -6.53
C THR A 129 -0.31 6.91 -6.63
N THR A 130 0.28 6.55 -5.50
CA THR A 130 1.53 5.78 -5.45
C THR A 130 1.28 4.37 -4.96
N VAL A 131 1.85 3.38 -5.65
CA VAL A 131 1.82 1.98 -5.22
C VAL A 131 2.67 1.83 -3.94
N PRO A 132 2.09 1.38 -2.82
CA PRO A 132 2.83 1.18 -1.59
C PRO A 132 3.79 -0.02 -1.69
N ASP A 133 4.81 -0.03 -0.84
CA ASP A 133 5.60 -1.24 -0.63
C ASP A 133 4.77 -2.25 0.17
N THR A 134 4.33 -3.29 -0.49
CA THR A 134 3.52 -4.35 0.10
C THR A 134 4.34 -5.56 0.55
N THR A 135 5.66 -5.44 0.63
CA THR A 135 6.53 -6.53 1.10
C THR A 135 6.10 -7.01 2.48
N GLY A 136 5.82 -8.30 2.60
CA GLY A 136 5.35 -8.93 3.84
C GLY A 136 3.85 -8.83 4.11
N TYR A 137 3.09 -8.17 3.24
CA TYR A 137 1.63 -8.17 3.30
C TYR A 137 1.06 -9.33 2.49
N THR A 138 0.12 -10.05 3.07
CA THR A 138 -0.66 -11.09 2.38
C THR A 138 -2.02 -10.57 1.94
N ASP A 139 -2.42 -9.43 2.50
CA ASP A 139 -3.68 -8.77 2.25
C ASP A 139 -3.49 -7.26 2.39
N TYR A 140 -4.01 -6.50 1.44
CA TYR A 140 -3.90 -5.04 1.43
C TYR A 140 -5.09 -4.46 0.67
N THR A 141 -5.90 -3.69 1.36
CA THR A 141 -7.01 -2.95 0.75
C THR A 141 -6.48 -1.65 0.17
N TYR A 142 -6.64 -1.46 -1.13
CA TYR A 142 -6.26 -0.25 -1.85
C TYR A 142 -7.46 0.27 -2.62
N GLU A 143 -8.02 1.38 -2.15
CA GLU A 143 -9.23 1.95 -2.69
C GLU A 143 -9.06 3.44 -2.97
N ILE A 144 -9.62 3.88 -4.09
CA ILE A 144 -9.77 5.28 -4.46
C ILE A 144 -11.26 5.58 -4.40
N HIS A 145 -11.64 6.44 -3.47
CA HIS A 145 -13.02 6.91 -3.34
C HIS A 145 -13.13 8.28 -4.02
N ASP A 146 -14.07 8.42 -4.93
CA ASP A 146 -14.37 9.70 -5.54
C ASP A 146 -15.85 10.07 -5.41
N THR A 147 -16.10 11.37 -5.27
CA THR A 147 -17.43 11.94 -5.28
C THR A 147 -17.38 13.19 -6.17
N MET A 148 -18.04 13.11 -7.32
CA MET A 148 -18.20 14.28 -8.20
C MET A 148 -19.19 15.27 -7.60
N SER A 149 -19.00 16.56 -7.88
CA SER A 149 -19.92 17.60 -7.44
C SER A 149 -21.33 17.38 -8.02
N PRO A 150 -22.38 17.91 -7.37
CA PRO A 150 -23.76 17.72 -7.82
C PRO A 150 -24.05 18.30 -9.21
N GLU A 151 -23.24 19.25 -9.67
CA GLU A 151 -23.37 19.90 -10.98
C GLU A 151 -22.89 18.99 -12.12
N LEU A 152 -22.20 17.91 -11.79
CA LEU A 152 -21.71 16.92 -12.75
C LEU A 152 -22.56 15.65 -12.71
N THR A 153 -22.55 14.93 -13.81
CA THR A 153 -23.10 13.58 -13.90
C THR A 153 -21.96 12.61 -14.22
N SER A 154 -21.63 11.73 -13.29
CA SER A 154 -20.59 10.71 -13.48
C SER A 154 -20.92 9.77 -14.63
N LYS A 155 -19.96 9.54 -15.50
CA LYS A 155 -20.04 8.51 -16.55
C LYS A 155 -19.54 7.15 -16.06
N VAL A 156 -18.98 7.07 -14.86
CA VAL A 156 -18.50 5.82 -14.26
C VAL A 156 -19.68 4.96 -13.80
N LYS A 157 -19.83 3.78 -14.39
CA LYS A 157 -20.84 2.79 -14.02
C LYS A 157 -20.21 1.42 -13.74
N THR A 158 -19.12 1.12 -14.44
CA THR A 158 -18.40 -0.17 -14.37
C THR A 158 -16.90 0.05 -14.52
N ALA A 159 -16.12 -0.99 -14.38
CA ALA A 159 -14.68 -0.95 -14.62
C ALA A 159 -14.31 -0.57 -16.07
N ALA A 160 -15.21 -0.80 -17.05
CA ALA A 160 -14.97 -0.41 -18.43
C ALA A 160 -14.98 1.10 -18.68
N ASP A 161 -15.54 1.86 -17.75
CA ASP A 161 -15.62 3.33 -17.84
C ASP A 161 -14.40 4.02 -17.23
N ILE A 162 -13.44 3.24 -16.74
CA ILE A 162 -12.20 3.70 -16.11
C ILE A 162 -11.01 3.12 -16.86
N THR A 163 -9.96 3.89 -16.99
CA THR A 163 -8.66 3.41 -17.47
C THR A 163 -7.62 3.69 -16.40
N ILE A 164 -6.93 2.67 -15.93
CA ILE A 164 -5.78 2.83 -15.03
C ILE A 164 -4.51 2.62 -15.83
N LYS A 165 -3.55 3.56 -15.71
CA LYS A 165 -2.23 3.44 -16.30
C LYS A 165 -1.15 3.43 -15.23
N VAL A 166 -0.17 2.57 -15.41
CA VAL A 166 1.05 2.52 -14.62
C VAL A 166 2.04 3.50 -15.21
N ASN A 167 2.54 4.43 -14.39
CA ASN A 167 3.51 5.46 -14.80
C ASN A 167 3.07 6.24 -16.07
N ASP A 168 1.76 6.46 -16.20
CA ASP A 168 1.08 7.13 -17.33
C ASP A 168 1.35 6.52 -18.73
N SER A 169 1.83 5.31 -18.78
CA SER A 169 2.23 4.63 -20.01
C SER A 169 1.50 3.32 -20.26
N THR A 170 1.61 2.36 -19.35
CA THR A 170 1.10 1.00 -19.51
C THR A 170 -0.28 0.86 -18.90
N VAL A 171 -1.26 0.41 -19.69
CA VAL A 171 -2.62 0.17 -19.18
C VAL A 171 -2.61 -1.04 -18.25
N LEU A 172 -3.14 -0.86 -17.04
CA LEU A 172 -3.36 -1.95 -16.08
C LEU A 172 -4.55 -2.78 -16.53
N ASP A 173 -4.38 -4.11 -16.61
CA ASP A 173 -5.45 -5.01 -16.99
C ASP A 173 -6.62 -4.94 -15.99
N ALA A 174 -7.86 -4.96 -16.51
CA ALA A 174 -9.08 -4.88 -15.71
C ALA A 174 -9.26 -6.05 -14.73
N ALA A 175 -8.52 -7.14 -14.87
CA ALA A 175 -8.49 -8.23 -13.89
C ALA A 175 -7.93 -7.78 -12.52
N TYR A 176 -7.13 -6.71 -12.49
CA TYR A 176 -6.50 -6.19 -11.28
C TYR A 176 -7.27 -5.09 -10.57
N TYR A 177 -8.43 -4.67 -11.05
CA TYR A 177 -9.26 -3.69 -10.35
C TYR A 177 -10.75 -3.95 -10.53
N SER A 178 -11.53 -3.34 -9.68
CA SER A 178 -13.01 -3.34 -9.77
C SER A 178 -13.53 -1.95 -9.46
N VAL A 179 -14.76 -1.67 -9.89
CA VAL A 179 -15.46 -0.41 -9.66
C VAL A 179 -16.81 -0.69 -9.04
N THR A 180 -17.11 0.03 -7.97
CA THR A 180 -18.41 0.00 -7.30
C THR A 180 -18.99 1.41 -7.27
N VAL A 181 -20.20 1.59 -7.79
CA VAL A 181 -20.93 2.86 -7.72
C VAL A 181 -21.89 2.81 -6.56
N ASP A 182 -21.99 3.91 -5.82
CA ASP A 182 -22.93 4.02 -4.71
C ASP A 182 -24.38 3.91 -5.23
N PRO A 183 -25.21 3.00 -4.72
CA PRO A 183 -26.56 2.78 -5.22
C PRO A 183 -27.52 3.98 -4.97
N THR A 184 -27.15 4.86 -4.06
CA THR A 184 -27.95 6.04 -3.68
C THR A 184 -27.45 7.33 -4.32
N ASN A 185 -26.16 7.34 -4.76
CA ASN A 185 -25.55 8.51 -5.39
C ASN A 185 -24.64 8.08 -6.54
N SER A 186 -25.14 8.17 -7.76
CA SER A 186 -24.39 7.76 -8.97
C SER A 186 -23.13 8.61 -9.27
N ASN A 187 -22.94 9.72 -8.56
CA ASN A 187 -21.72 10.54 -8.64
C ASN A 187 -20.62 10.06 -7.68
N LYS A 188 -20.92 9.08 -6.84
CA LYS A 188 -19.97 8.49 -5.89
C LYS A 188 -19.61 7.09 -6.32
N PHE A 189 -18.33 6.83 -6.42
CA PHE A 189 -17.81 5.51 -6.76
C PHE A 189 -16.49 5.19 -6.06
N THR A 190 -16.18 3.91 -6.00
CA THR A 190 -14.94 3.36 -5.43
C THR A 190 -14.24 2.52 -6.47
N VAL A 191 -12.96 2.75 -6.64
CA VAL A 191 -12.06 1.90 -7.44
C VAL A 191 -11.20 1.09 -6.48
N SER A 192 -11.39 -0.22 -6.45
CA SER A 192 -10.59 -1.13 -5.61
C SER A 192 -9.54 -1.82 -6.48
N VAL A 193 -8.25 -1.66 -6.14
CA VAL A 193 -7.13 -2.24 -6.88
C VAL A 193 -6.54 -3.42 -6.10
N LYS A 194 -6.38 -4.56 -6.75
CA LYS A 194 -5.79 -5.80 -6.22
C LYS A 194 -4.26 -5.69 -6.23
N ILE A 195 -3.73 -4.79 -5.39
CA ILE A 195 -2.30 -4.44 -5.35
C ILE A 195 -1.43 -5.68 -5.15
N ILE A 196 -1.78 -6.55 -4.20
CA ILE A 196 -0.99 -7.76 -3.89
C ILE A 196 -0.88 -8.68 -5.09
N ASP A 197 -1.99 -8.90 -5.80
CA ASP A 197 -2.02 -9.79 -6.96
C ASP A 197 -1.20 -9.20 -8.12
N ALA A 198 -1.36 -7.90 -8.37
CA ALA A 198 -0.63 -7.21 -9.43
C ALA A 198 0.89 -7.13 -9.15
N VAL A 199 1.30 -6.95 -7.90
CA VAL A 199 2.71 -6.98 -7.50
C VAL A 199 3.29 -8.39 -7.62
N LYS A 200 2.57 -9.43 -7.19
CA LYS A 200 2.99 -10.82 -7.35
C LYS A 200 3.13 -11.22 -8.82
N ALA A 201 2.28 -10.69 -9.68
CA ALA A 201 2.37 -10.91 -11.13
C ALA A 201 3.47 -10.09 -11.82
N GLY A 202 4.18 -9.22 -11.10
CA GLY A 202 5.20 -8.33 -11.66
C GLY A 202 4.64 -7.21 -12.55
N VAL A 203 3.34 -6.92 -12.43
CA VAL A 203 2.66 -5.86 -13.20
C VAL A 203 2.80 -4.51 -12.51
N LEU A 204 2.85 -4.50 -11.17
CA LEU A 204 3.08 -3.32 -10.35
C LEU A 204 4.31 -3.50 -9.47
N HIS A 205 5.00 -2.39 -9.21
CA HIS A 205 6.14 -2.32 -8.31
C HIS A 205 5.94 -1.21 -7.29
N ALA A 206 6.58 -1.33 -6.14
CA ALA A 206 6.58 -0.27 -5.13
C ALA A 206 7.07 1.06 -5.73
N ASN A 207 6.39 2.14 -5.40
CA ASN A 207 6.60 3.51 -5.91
C ASN A 207 6.15 3.76 -7.36
N ASP A 208 5.59 2.79 -8.07
CA ASP A 208 4.91 3.07 -9.33
C ASP A 208 3.79 4.09 -9.10
N LYS A 209 3.52 4.93 -10.10
CA LYS A 209 2.38 5.84 -10.10
C LYS A 209 1.20 5.21 -10.83
N LEU A 210 0.03 5.21 -10.18
CA LEU A 210 -1.23 4.82 -10.81
C LEU A 210 -2.01 6.06 -11.20
N TYR A 211 -2.28 6.17 -12.48
CA TYR A 211 -3.09 7.23 -13.08
C TYR A 211 -4.46 6.64 -13.41
N THR A 212 -5.49 7.06 -12.71
CA THR A 212 -6.87 6.57 -12.92
C THR A 212 -7.67 7.62 -13.66
N TYR A 213 -8.07 7.33 -14.90
CA TYR A 213 -8.79 8.21 -15.80
C TYR A 213 -10.27 7.88 -15.84
N TYR A 214 -11.12 8.88 -15.79
CA TYR A 214 -12.58 8.78 -15.88
C TYR A 214 -13.20 10.10 -16.30
N THR A 215 -14.52 10.11 -16.56
CA THR A 215 -15.22 11.30 -17.10
C THR A 215 -16.52 11.58 -16.36
N GLY A 216 -16.97 12.85 -16.46
CA GLY A 216 -18.28 13.33 -16.10
C GLY A 216 -18.81 14.33 -17.15
N VAL A 217 -20.06 14.71 -17.06
CA VAL A 217 -20.71 15.74 -17.89
C VAL A 217 -21.51 16.67 -17.00
#